data_0274a7bf1f30372b5283b0f5501e18c3
#
_entry.id   0274a7bf1f30372b5283b0f5501e18c3
#
_cell.length_a   1.000
_cell.length_b   1.000
_cell.length_c   1.000
_cell.angle_alpha   90.00
_cell.angle_beta   90.00
_cell.angle_gamma   90.00
#
_symmetry.space_group_name_H-M   'P 1'
#
loop_
_entity.id
_entity.type
_entity.pdbx_description
1 polymer ?
#
loop_
_entity_poly.entity_id
_entity_poly.type
_entity_poly.pdbx_seq_one_letter_code
_entity_poly.pdbx_strand_id
1 'polypeptide(L)'
;MIPVFPGAEGAGAFTPGGRGGRIFEVTNLKGSGSGSLREAIEAEGSRIVIFRVSGIITLDKVLTISNPYITVAGQTAPGDGICIRGQTTEINTHDVVLRYLRFRRGNIKDRNDALGGYPVGNIIVDHCSASWGLDENLSLYRYMKKMPDGTEKKMPAENITIQWCISSEALDLNNHAFGATWGGKNCSFHHNLFACNTGRNPSIGWGDHFDFRNNVIFNWRHRTVDGGDASSMVNIVANYYKPGPAVNEGASRYRICRPQHLDMHSEAQRDGKWYVAGNFVVGHPKVTSDNWAGGVQFDDVETEAEI
;
A
#
# COMPACT_ATOMS: atom_id res chain seq x y z
N MET A 1 21.08 8.05 -12.12
CA MET A 1 20.57 8.46 -10.77
C MET A 1 21.05 7.44 -9.74
N ILE A 2 21.26 7.86 -8.50
CA ILE A 2 21.71 6.97 -7.41
C ILE A 2 20.46 6.53 -6.64
N PRO A 3 20.24 5.22 -6.44
CA PRO A 3 19.14 4.73 -5.59
C PRO A 3 19.20 5.34 -4.18
N VAL A 4 18.03 5.48 -3.54
CA VAL A 4 17.95 6.14 -2.22
C VAL A 4 18.64 5.34 -1.12
N PHE A 5 18.68 4.02 -1.25
CA PHE A 5 19.47 3.10 -0.42
C PHE A 5 19.82 1.83 -1.23
N PRO A 6 20.82 1.04 -0.83
CA PRO A 6 21.11 -0.25 -1.44
C PRO A 6 19.91 -1.19 -1.35
N GLY A 7 19.45 -1.74 -2.48
CA GLY A 7 18.26 -2.58 -2.56
C GLY A 7 16.95 -1.82 -2.77
N ALA A 8 16.98 -0.50 -2.96
CA ALA A 8 15.81 0.23 -3.45
C ALA A 8 15.58 -0.10 -4.93
N GLU A 9 14.39 -0.59 -5.27
CA GLU A 9 14.01 -0.99 -6.62
C GLU A 9 12.71 -0.31 -7.06
N GLY A 10 12.40 -0.40 -8.36
CA GLY A 10 11.15 0.13 -8.91
C GLY A 10 11.09 1.64 -9.06
N ALA A 11 9.89 2.13 -9.29
CA ALA A 11 9.63 3.53 -9.68
C ALA A 11 10.03 4.56 -8.62
N GLY A 12 9.85 4.24 -7.34
CA GLY A 12 10.20 5.10 -6.20
C GLY A 12 11.67 5.04 -5.77
N ALA A 13 12.49 4.18 -6.40
CA ALA A 13 13.87 3.91 -5.96
C ALA A 13 14.80 5.13 -5.99
N PHE A 14 14.48 6.12 -6.81
CA PHE A 14 15.33 7.29 -7.03
C PHE A 14 14.84 8.54 -6.30
N THR A 15 13.85 8.40 -5.41
CA THR A 15 13.47 9.50 -4.53
C THR A 15 14.69 9.99 -3.73
N PRO A 16 14.91 11.29 -3.59
CA PRO A 16 15.98 11.78 -2.71
C PRO A 16 15.67 11.51 -1.22
N GLY A 17 14.38 11.39 -0.86
CA GLY A 17 14.00 11.34 0.54
C GLY A 17 14.65 12.49 1.32
N GLY A 18 15.15 12.20 2.49
CA GLY A 18 15.84 13.17 3.34
C GLY A 18 17.35 13.33 3.09
N ARG A 19 17.87 12.86 1.95
CA ARG A 19 19.33 12.85 1.67
C ARG A 19 19.94 14.25 1.78
N GLY A 20 21.05 14.35 2.54
CA GLY A 20 21.75 15.61 2.76
C GLY A 20 21.06 16.55 3.76
N GLY A 21 19.92 16.15 4.30
CA GLY A 21 19.18 16.94 5.26
C GLY A 21 19.62 16.79 6.71
N ARG A 22 18.95 17.51 7.59
CA ARG A 22 19.16 17.47 9.04
C ARG A 22 18.82 16.10 9.61
N ILE A 23 19.57 15.66 10.61
CA ILE A 23 19.24 14.45 11.39
C ILE A 23 18.37 14.85 12.57
N PHE A 24 17.21 14.15 12.68
CA PHE A 24 16.33 14.23 13.84
C PHE A 24 16.40 12.92 14.61
N GLU A 25 16.74 12.99 15.90
CA GLU A 25 16.79 11.83 16.78
C GLU A 25 15.49 11.71 17.57
N VAL A 26 14.79 10.59 17.39
CA VAL A 26 13.64 10.24 18.23
C VAL A 26 14.17 9.61 19.51
N THR A 27 14.01 10.31 20.61
CA THR A 27 14.61 9.97 21.92
C THR A 27 13.60 9.46 22.94
N ASN A 28 12.29 9.49 22.61
CA ASN A 28 11.23 8.98 23.47
C ASN A 28 10.07 8.42 22.65
N LEU A 29 9.15 7.69 23.33
CA LEU A 29 7.98 7.04 22.72
C LEU A 29 6.68 7.84 22.87
N LYS A 30 6.75 9.10 23.23
CA LYS A 30 5.56 9.96 23.36
C LYS A 30 4.93 10.23 22.00
N GLY A 31 3.60 10.35 21.97
CA GLY A 31 2.86 10.69 20.75
C GLY A 31 3.10 12.10 20.22
N SER A 32 3.67 13.01 21.06
CA SER A 32 3.98 14.40 20.71
C SER A 32 5.02 15.00 21.68
N GLY A 33 5.47 16.23 21.36
CA GLY A 33 6.44 17.01 22.17
C GLY A 33 7.89 16.75 21.77
N SER A 34 8.80 17.38 22.49
CA SER A 34 10.23 17.37 22.15
C SER A 34 10.82 15.95 22.16
N GLY A 35 11.61 15.62 21.15
CA GLY A 35 12.25 14.32 20.94
C GLY A 35 11.27 13.21 20.49
N SER A 36 10.01 13.54 20.18
CA SER A 36 9.05 12.57 19.67
C SER A 36 9.18 12.38 18.16
N LEU A 37 8.63 11.27 17.64
CA LEU A 37 8.51 11.03 16.21
C LEU A 37 7.70 12.15 15.52
N ARG A 38 6.63 12.64 16.14
CA ARG A 38 5.78 13.70 15.59
C ARG A 38 6.58 14.99 15.35
N GLU A 39 7.39 15.42 16.29
CA GLU A 39 8.25 16.61 16.12
C GLU A 39 9.14 16.48 14.86
N ALA A 40 9.75 15.33 14.67
CA ALA A 40 10.60 15.07 13.50
C ALA A 40 9.82 15.00 12.17
N ILE A 41 8.62 14.44 12.20
CA ILE A 41 7.72 14.33 11.03
C ILE A 41 7.18 15.71 10.61
N GLU A 42 6.76 16.52 11.57
CA GLU A 42 6.16 17.84 11.32
C GLU A 42 7.21 18.94 11.01
N ALA A 43 8.51 18.66 11.22
CA ALA A 43 9.59 19.58 10.88
C ALA A 43 9.65 19.87 9.37
N GLU A 44 10.13 21.05 9.02
CA GLU A 44 10.33 21.49 7.65
C GLU A 44 11.75 21.21 7.14
N GLY A 45 11.86 21.16 5.80
CA GLY A 45 13.10 20.95 5.08
C GLY A 45 13.56 19.48 5.02
N SER A 46 14.63 19.25 4.26
CA SER A 46 15.18 17.90 4.08
C SER A 46 15.67 17.33 5.42
N ARG A 47 15.27 16.08 5.73
CA ARG A 47 15.55 15.47 7.03
C ARG A 47 15.58 13.94 7.03
N ILE A 48 16.45 13.42 7.89
CA ILE A 48 16.54 12.00 8.18
C ILE A 48 16.17 11.79 9.65
N VAL A 49 15.12 10.98 9.86
CA VAL A 49 14.64 10.65 11.21
C VAL A 49 15.25 9.31 11.62
N ILE A 50 15.99 9.30 12.71
CA ILE A 50 16.61 8.13 13.33
C ILE A 50 16.07 7.91 14.74
N PHE A 51 16.19 6.70 15.27
CA PHE A 51 15.64 6.33 16.56
C PHE A 51 16.75 5.94 17.55
N ARG A 52 16.68 6.51 18.75
CA ARG A 52 17.51 6.12 19.91
C ARG A 52 16.77 5.23 20.89
N VAL A 53 15.48 5.00 20.63
CA VAL A 53 14.57 4.20 21.43
C VAL A 53 13.89 3.13 20.59
N SER A 54 13.39 2.09 21.23
CA SER A 54 12.52 1.08 20.62
C SER A 54 11.23 0.93 21.44
N GLY A 55 10.17 0.50 20.79
CA GLY A 55 8.90 0.23 21.46
C GLY A 55 7.68 0.75 20.71
N ILE A 56 6.62 1.06 21.46
CA ILE A 56 5.34 1.44 20.92
C ILE A 56 5.11 2.94 21.12
N ILE A 57 4.94 3.65 20.02
CA ILE A 57 4.49 5.05 20.00
C ILE A 57 2.96 5.03 19.84
N THR A 58 2.23 5.47 20.87
CA THR A 58 0.78 5.58 20.81
C THR A 58 0.39 6.99 20.37
N LEU A 59 -0.29 7.08 19.24
CA LEU A 59 -0.78 8.34 18.69
C LEU A 59 -2.16 8.66 19.28
N ASP A 60 -2.36 9.90 19.69
CA ASP A 60 -3.63 10.49 20.12
C ASP A 60 -4.43 11.12 18.96
N LYS A 61 -3.73 11.51 17.91
CA LYS A 61 -4.27 12.07 16.66
C LYS A 61 -3.47 11.58 15.46
N VAL A 62 -4.05 11.66 14.28
CA VAL A 62 -3.40 11.32 13.00
C VAL A 62 -1.99 11.90 12.93
N LEU A 63 -1.04 11.13 12.44
CA LEU A 63 0.34 11.55 12.19
C LEU A 63 0.52 11.78 10.70
N THR A 64 0.53 13.04 10.27
CA THR A 64 0.59 13.40 8.85
C THR A 64 1.99 13.88 8.45
N ILE A 65 2.56 13.23 7.44
CA ILE A 65 3.77 13.67 6.74
C ILE A 65 3.35 14.68 5.67
N SER A 66 3.37 15.97 5.99
CA SER A 66 2.96 17.05 5.09
C SER A 66 4.15 17.74 4.42
N ASN A 67 5.33 17.66 5.00
CA ASN A 67 6.55 18.31 4.49
C ASN A 67 7.41 17.29 3.72
N PRO A 68 7.83 17.59 2.49
CA PRO A 68 8.58 16.67 1.64
C PRO A 68 10.04 16.49 2.11
N TYR A 69 10.76 15.65 1.36
CA TYR A 69 12.19 15.37 1.54
C TYR A 69 12.49 14.75 2.91
N ILE A 70 11.82 13.64 3.22
CA ILE A 70 11.99 12.94 4.49
C ILE A 70 12.37 11.46 4.29
N THR A 71 13.31 11.00 5.11
CA THR A 71 13.60 9.58 5.33
C THR A 71 13.35 9.22 6.79
N VAL A 72 12.43 8.30 7.05
CA VAL A 72 12.21 7.73 8.39
C VAL A 72 12.88 6.37 8.44
N ALA A 73 14.02 6.32 9.11
CA ALA A 73 14.92 5.17 9.14
C ALA A 73 14.65 4.28 10.36
N GLY A 74 13.56 3.51 10.36
CA GLY A 74 13.15 2.64 11.46
C GLY A 74 14.19 1.58 11.84
N GLN A 75 15.05 1.16 10.91
CA GLN A 75 16.14 0.22 11.16
C GLN A 75 17.23 0.75 12.11
N THR A 76 17.23 2.03 12.44
CA THR A 76 18.15 2.61 13.41
C THR A 76 17.70 2.41 14.86
N ALA A 77 16.44 2.01 15.06
CA ALA A 77 15.92 1.74 16.39
C ALA A 77 16.60 0.50 17.00
N PRO A 78 16.94 0.55 18.27
CA PRO A 78 17.49 -0.62 18.96
C PRO A 78 16.42 -1.71 19.15
N GLY A 79 16.84 -2.91 19.57
CA GLY A 79 15.98 -4.01 19.95
C GLY A 79 14.92 -4.34 18.89
N ASP A 80 13.65 -4.39 19.29
CA ASP A 80 12.53 -4.82 18.42
C ASP A 80 12.00 -3.72 17.50
N GLY A 81 12.67 -2.56 17.40
CA GLY A 81 12.28 -1.47 16.50
C GLY A 81 11.05 -0.69 16.96
N ILE A 82 10.38 -0.01 16.04
CA ILE A 82 9.27 0.92 16.32
C ILE A 82 7.93 0.38 15.84
N CYS A 83 6.94 0.47 16.70
CA CYS A 83 5.54 0.26 16.39
C CYS A 83 4.75 1.56 16.61
N ILE A 84 4.04 2.02 15.60
CA ILE A 84 3.17 3.20 15.64
C ILE A 84 1.73 2.69 15.70
N ARG A 85 0.97 3.07 16.76
CA ARG A 85 -0.40 2.59 16.95
C ARG A 85 -1.38 3.68 17.33
N GLY A 86 -2.67 3.35 17.27
CA GLY A 86 -3.78 4.13 17.84
C GLY A 86 -4.40 5.14 16.88
N GLN A 87 -3.67 5.58 15.85
CA GLN A 87 -4.19 6.46 14.81
C GLN A 87 -3.52 6.13 13.47
N THR A 88 -4.07 6.70 12.40
CA THR A 88 -3.51 6.61 11.05
C THR A 88 -2.19 7.37 10.96
N THR A 89 -1.24 6.82 10.20
CA THR A 89 -0.12 7.60 9.65
C THR A 89 -0.41 7.91 8.20
N GLU A 90 -0.33 9.19 7.82
CA GLU A 90 -0.64 9.66 6.47
C GLU A 90 0.58 10.24 5.77
N ILE A 91 0.68 10.00 4.46
CA ILE A 91 1.63 10.66 3.56
C ILE A 91 0.83 11.61 2.67
N ASN A 92 0.99 12.91 2.88
CA ASN A 92 0.28 13.95 2.12
C ASN A 92 1.26 14.88 1.38
N THR A 93 2.35 14.32 0.87
CA THR A 93 3.44 15.06 0.21
C THR A 93 4.21 14.15 -0.77
N HIS A 94 5.40 14.55 -1.16
CA HIS A 94 6.30 13.84 -2.07
C HIS A 94 7.69 13.62 -1.46
N ASP A 95 8.52 12.81 -2.12
CA ASP A 95 9.90 12.51 -1.72
C ASP A 95 10.02 11.98 -0.29
N VAL A 96 9.31 10.85 -0.06
CA VAL A 96 9.21 10.19 1.24
C VAL A 96 9.79 8.78 1.20
N VAL A 97 10.60 8.46 2.19
CA VAL A 97 11.16 7.12 2.43
C VAL A 97 10.74 6.65 3.81
N LEU A 98 10.01 5.54 3.89
CA LEU A 98 9.65 4.88 5.14
C LEU A 98 10.25 3.48 5.17
N ARG A 99 11.02 3.16 6.22
CA ARG A 99 11.69 1.87 6.34
C ARG A 99 11.59 1.27 7.73
N TYR A 100 11.36 -0.06 7.80
CA TYR A 100 11.40 -0.87 9.01
C TYR A 100 10.47 -0.37 10.14
N LEU A 101 9.25 0.02 9.79
CA LEU A 101 8.23 0.49 10.71
C LEU A 101 7.04 -0.46 10.76
N ARG A 102 6.37 -0.53 11.90
CA ARG A 102 5.14 -1.29 12.08
C ARG A 102 3.99 -0.33 12.37
N PHE A 103 2.96 -0.36 11.54
CA PHE A 103 1.75 0.45 11.69
C PHE A 103 0.61 -0.44 12.20
N ARG A 104 0.05 -0.13 13.36
CA ARG A 104 -0.97 -0.92 14.05
C ARG A 104 -2.07 0.01 14.54
N ARG A 105 -2.96 0.39 13.61
CA ARG A 105 -3.99 1.38 13.94
C ARG A 105 -4.89 0.91 15.06
N GLY A 106 -5.43 -0.28 14.97
CA GLY A 106 -6.30 -0.85 15.98
C GLY A 106 -7.74 -0.32 15.92
N ASN A 107 -8.57 -0.84 16.82
CA ASN A 107 -10.01 -0.53 16.89
C ASN A 107 -10.24 0.84 17.54
N ILE A 108 -10.33 1.88 16.72
CA ILE A 108 -10.79 3.22 17.10
C ILE A 108 -11.99 3.59 16.24
N LYS A 109 -12.80 4.57 16.66
CA LYS A 109 -14.13 4.83 16.07
C LYS A 109 -14.12 5.18 14.59
N ASP A 110 -13.08 5.83 14.09
CA ASP A 110 -13.07 6.35 12.72
C ASP A 110 -12.57 5.29 11.73
N ARG A 111 -13.32 5.05 10.65
CA ARG A 111 -12.88 4.20 9.55
C ARG A 111 -11.74 4.90 8.80
N ASN A 112 -10.54 4.32 8.84
CA ASN A 112 -9.38 4.83 8.15
C ASN A 112 -8.26 3.76 8.08
N ASP A 113 -7.20 4.03 7.34
CA ASP A 113 -6.07 3.13 7.10
C ASP A 113 -5.09 3.09 8.27
N ALA A 114 -4.26 2.04 8.33
CA ALA A 114 -3.13 2.04 9.25
C ALA A 114 -1.98 2.93 8.73
N LEU A 115 -1.66 2.83 7.44
CA LEU A 115 -0.79 3.72 6.68
C LEU A 115 -1.49 4.11 5.38
N GLY A 116 -1.73 5.39 5.15
CA GLY A 116 -2.45 5.86 3.97
C GLY A 116 -2.17 7.31 3.65
N GLY A 117 -3.18 8.01 3.12
CA GLY A 117 -3.13 9.43 2.83
C GLY A 117 -3.26 9.81 1.36
N TYR A 118 -2.75 10.97 1.03
CA TYR A 118 -2.83 11.57 -0.32
C TYR A 118 -1.43 11.87 -0.87
N PRO A 119 -0.64 10.83 -1.16
CA PRO A 119 0.74 10.99 -1.63
C PRO A 119 0.78 11.63 -3.01
N VAL A 120 1.69 12.59 -3.20
CA VAL A 120 1.91 13.22 -4.51
C VAL A 120 2.83 12.36 -5.37
N GLY A 121 3.95 11.88 -4.82
CA GLY A 121 4.84 10.97 -5.58
C GLY A 121 6.26 10.89 -5.05
N ASN A 122 7.11 10.13 -5.77
CA ASN A 122 8.47 9.81 -5.39
C ASN A 122 8.55 9.19 -3.98
N ILE A 123 7.88 8.06 -3.81
CA ILE A 123 7.73 7.43 -2.49
C ILE A 123 8.24 6.00 -2.54
N ILE A 124 8.98 5.62 -1.50
CA ILE A 124 9.30 4.22 -1.26
C ILE A 124 8.97 3.83 0.18
N VAL A 125 8.18 2.76 0.32
CA VAL A 125 7.89 2.09 1.58
C VAL A 125 8.56 0.72 1.53
N ASP A 126 9.48 0.48 2.47
CA ASP A 126 10.37 -0.66 2.43
C ASP A 126 10.46 -1.36 3.79
N HIS A 127 10.31 -2.69 3.82
CA HIS A 127 10.37 -3.50 5.04
C HIS A 127 9.43 -3.01 6.16
N CYS A 128 8.27 -2.51 5.81
CA CYS A 128 7.24 -2.08 6.75
C CYS A 128 6.13 -3.12 6.89
N SER A 129 5.39 -3.05 7.99
CA SER A 129 4.16 -3.83 8.13
C SER A 129 3.00 -2.95 8.59
N ALA A 130 1.83 -3.15 7.99
CA ALA A 130 0.60 -2.47 8.32
C ALA A 130 -0.49 -3.50 8.63
N SER A 131 -1.15 -3.33 9.78
CA SER A 131 -2.23 -4.22 10.21
C SER A 131 -3.26 -3.46 11.03
N TRP A 132 -4.44 -4.07 11.17
CA TRP A 132 -5.53 -3.59 11.99
C TRP A 132 -6.09 -2.24 11.54
N GLY A 133 -6.04 -1.97 10.23
CA GLY A 133 -6.79 -0.90 9.59
C GLY A 133 -8.30 -1.16 9.68
N LEU A 134 -9.10 -0.11 9.69
CA LEU A 134 -10.57 -0.17 9.69
C LEU A 134 -11.19 0.17 8.32
N ASP A 135 -10.36 0.54 7.36
CA ASP A 135 -10.64 0.62 5.93
C ASP A 135 -9.63 -0.26 5.20
N GLU A 136 -8.43 0.24 4.92
CA GLU A 136 -7.31 -0.57 4.45
C GLU A 136 -6.16 -0.56 5.47
N ASN A 137 -5.25 -1.51 5.29
CA ASN A 137 -4.01 -1.48 6.08
C ASN A 137 -2.99 -0.49 5.51
N LEU A 138 -2.81 -0.49 4.17
CA LEU A 138 -1.79 0.35 3.52
C LEU A 138 -2.29 0.82 2.16
N SER A 139 -2.63 2.12 2.01
CA SER A 139 -3.19 2.65 0.77
C SER A 139 -2.49 3.91 0.28
N LEU A 140 -1.87 3.81 -0.92
CA LEU A 140 -1.16 4.91 -1.56
C LEU A 140 -1.44 4.86 -3.07
N TYR A 141 -2.22 5.82 -3.62
CA TYR A 141 -2.56 5.79 -5.05
C TYR A 141 -2.90 7.14 -5.66
N ARG A 142 -3.33 8.14 -4.88
CA ARG A 142 -3.84 9.42 -5.40
C ARG A 142 -3.60 10.57 -4.42
N TYR A 143 -3.74 11.81 -4.94
CA TYR A 143 -3.83 13.02 -4.13
C TYR A 143 -4.93 13.95 -4.64
N MET A 144 -5.28 14.96 -3.82
CA MET A 144 -6.22 16.00 -4.19
C MET A 144 -5.46 17.25 -4.61
N LYS A 145 -5.59 17.65 -5.87
CA LYS A 145 -4.96 18.86 -6.41
C LYS A 145 -5.96 20.01 -6.37
N LYS A 146 -5.60 21.09 -5.70
CA LYS A 146 -6.35 22.35 -5.78
C LYS A 146 -6.14 22.97 -7.16
N MET A 147 -7.23 23.27 -7.83
CA MET A 147 -7.25 23.91 -9.14
C MET A 147 -7.31 25.44 -9.00
N PRO A 148 -6.95 26.23 -10.05
CA PRO A 148 -7.00 27.70 -10.00
C PRO A 148 -8.39 28.28 -9.73
N ASP A 149 -9.45 27.54 -10.07
CA ASP A 149 -10.85 27.91 -9.83
C ASP A 149 -11.33 27.59 -8.40
N GLY A 150 -10.45 27.09 -7.55
CA GLY A 150 -10.75 26.70 -6.16
C GLY A 150 -11.35 25.31 -6.00
N THR A 151 -11.62 24.59 -7.08
CA THR A 151 -12.07 23.19 -7.02
C THR A 151 -10.93 22.24 -6.68
N GLU A 152 -11.26 21.03 -6.22
CA GLU A 152 -10.28 19.96 -5.99
C GLU A 152 -10.48 18.86 -7.03
N LYS A 153 -9.36 18.41 -7.63
CA LYS A 153 -9.33 17.30 -8.58
C LYS A 153 -8.50 16.15 -8.04
N LYS A 154 -9.04 14.94 -8.15
CA LYS A 154 -8.27 13.71 -7.88
C LYS A 154 -7.20 13.55 -8.95
N MET A 155 -5.96 13.34 -8.55
CA MET A 155 -4.81 13.10 -9.41
C MET A 155 -4.09 11.83 -8.99
N PRO A 156 -3.54 11.05 -9.92
CA PRO A 156 -2.73 9.88 -9.56
C PRO A 156 -1.47 10.32 -8.81
N ALA A 157 -1.09 9.56 -7.81
CA ALA A 157 0.26 9.64 -7.26
C ALA A 157 1.28 9.14 -8.32
N GLU A 158 2.54 9.57 -8.23
CA GLU A 158 3.55 9.20 -9.23
C GLU A 158 4.78 8.55 -8.58
N ASN A 159 5.41 7.60 -9.27
CA ASN A 159 6.67 6.97 -8.86
C ASN A 159 6.60 6.39 -7.43
N ILE A 160 5.70 5.45 -7.20
CA ILE A 160 5.58 4.77 -5.91
C ILE A 160 6.23 3.39 -5.99
N THR A 161 7.02 3.04 -4.99
CA THR A 161 7.44 1.66 -4.71
C THR A 161 6.98 1.24 -3.33
N ILE A 162 6.35 0.06 -3.24
CA ILE A 162 6.11 -0.64 -1.98
C ILE A 162 6.77 -2.01 -2.10
N GLN A 163 7.80 -2.24 -1.32
CA GLN A 163 8.60 -3.47 -1.39
C GLN A 163 8.86 -4.08 -0.02
N TRP A 164 8.92 -5.42 0.04
CA TRP A 164 9.21 -6.18 1.25
C TRP A 164 8.31 -5.84 2.44
N CYS A 165 7.07 -5.46 2.15
CA CYS A 165 6.09 -5.04 3.14
C CYS A 165 5.05 -6.13 3.43
N ILE A 166 4.39 -6.00 4.57
CA ILE A 166 3.28 -6.86 4.99
C ILE A 166 2.03 -6.01 5.16
N SER A 167 0.94 -6.40 4.49
CA SER A 167 -0.41 -5.93 4.75
C SER A 167 -1.25 -7.11 5.25
N SER A 168 -1.59 -7.11 6.54
CA SER A 168 -2.27 -8.26 7.12
C SER A 168 -3.30 -7.89 8.18
N GLU A 169 -4.29 -8.79 8.38
CA GLU A 169 -5.20 -8.74 9.52
C GLU A 169 -5.96 -7.42 9.65
N ALA A 170 -6.49 -6.90 8.55
CA ALA A 170 -7.41 -5.76 8.60
C ALA A 170 -8.65 -6.12 9.43
N LEU A 171 -9.18 -5.15 10.19
CA LEU A 171 -10.28 -5.39 11.14
C LEU A 171 -11.65 -5.28 10.45
N ASP A 172 -12.44 -6.33 10.51
CA ASP A 172 -13.76 -6.41 9.89
C ASP A 172 -14.87 -5.86 10.81
N LEU A 173 -14.82 -4.56 11.08
CA LEU A 173 -15.82 -3.91 11.92
C LEU A 173 -16.95 -3.23 11.13
N ASN A 174 -16.74 -2.98 9.82
CA ASN A 174 -17.69 -2.28 8.97
C ASN A 174 -17.73 -2.89 7.55
N ASN A 175 -17.52 -4.20 7.41
CA ASN A 175 -17.32 -4.88 6.12
C ASN A 175 -16.17 -4.28 5.29
N HIS A 176 -15.15 -3.73 5.92
CA HIS A 176 -14.00 -3.05 5.33
C HIS A 176 -12.66 -3.56 5.86
N ALA A 177 -12.51 -4.87 6.01
CA ALA A 177 -11.25 -5.50 6.40
C ALA A 177 -10.32 -5.68 5.18
N PHE A 178 -9.88 -4.57 4.56
CA PHE A 178 -9.18 -4.61 3.29
C PHE A 178 -7.66 -4.47 3.43
N GLY A 179 -6.94 -5.13 2.50
CA GLY A 179 -5.49 -5.11 2.48
C GLY A 179 -4.92 -3.76 2.07
N ALA A 180 -5.28 -3.29 0.88
CA ALA A 180 -4.72 -2.06 0.33
C ALA A 180 -5.50 -1.53 -0.88
N THR A 181 -5.49 -0.22 -1.09
CA THR A 181 -5.69 0.39 -2.42
C THR A 181 -4.36 0.98 -2.87
N TRP A 182 -3.78 0.40 -3.92
CA TRP A 182 -2.51 0.83 -4.51
C TRP A 182 -2.71 1.36 -5.91
N GLY A 183 -1.77 2.19 -6.36
CA GLY A 183 -1.80 2.67 -7.72
C GLY A 183 -1.11 4.01 -7.90
N GLY A 184 -1.42 4.62 -9.02
CA GLY A 184 -0.84 5.87 -9.46
C GLY A 184 -0.26 5.73 -10.85
N LYS A 185 0.63 6.64 -11.21
CA LYS A 185 1.34 6.66 -12.46
C LYS A 185 2.78 6.18 -12.24
N ASN A 186 3.18 5.13 -12.96
CA ASN A 186 4.51 4.52 -12.82
C ASN A 186 4.77 3.98 -11.41
N CYS A 187 4.17 2.84 -11.07
CA CYS A 187 4.22 2.25 -9.73
C CYS A 187 4.74 0.81 -9.74
N SER A 188 5.51 0.44 -8.73
CA SER A 188 6.11 -0.89 -8.56
C SER A 188 5.80 -1.47 -7.19
N PHE A 189 5.21 -2.66 -7.15
CA PHE A 189 4.77 -3.34 -5.93
C PHE A 189 5.28 -4.77 -5.93
N HIS A 190 6.31 -5.05 -5.14
CA HIS A 190 6.98 -6.35 -5.21
C HIS A 190 7.50 -6.86 -3.86
N HIS A 191 7.61 -8.19 -3.77
CA HIS A 191 8.09 -8.88 -2.57
C HIS A 191 7.27 -8.58 -1.31
N ASN A 192 5.97 -8.34 -1.48
CA ASN A 192 5.07 -8.06 -0.38
C ASN A 192 4.26 -9.29 0.02
N LEU A 193 3.79 -9.32 1.25
CA LEU A 193 2.84 -10.29 1.76
C LEU A 193 1.49 -9.62 2.04
N PHE A 194 0.44 -10.11 1.41
CA PHE A 194 -0.93 -9.89 1.82
C PHE A 194 -1.43 -11.12 2.55
N ALA A 195 -1.93 -10.97 3.78
CA ALA A 195 -2.39 -12.11 4.56
C ALA A 195 -3.63 -11.79 5.40
N CYS A 196 -4.64 -12.65 5.33
CA CYS A 196 -5.82 -12.61 6.20
C CYS A 196 -6.58 -11.27 6.12
N ASN A 197 -6.71 -10.71 4.92
CA ASN A 197 -7.59 -9.59 4.63
C ASN A 197 -8.80 -10.08 3.84
N THR A 198 -9.97 -9.48 3.99
CA THR A 198 -11.18 -9.93 3.29
C THR A 198 -11.14 -9.68 1.79
N GLY A 199 -10.56 -8.57 1.36
CA GLY A 199 -10.43 -8.19 -0.04
C GLY A 199 -9.37 -7.11 -0.26
N ARG A 200 -9.31 -6.59 -1.49
CA ARG A 200 -8.33 -5.58 -1.90
C ARG A 200 -6.88 -6.01 -1.58
N ASN A 201 -6.40 -7.07 -2.25
CA ASN A 201 -5.07 -7.62 -2.02
C ASN A 201 -4.15 -7.50 -3.27
N PRO A 202 -3.92 -6.27 -3.78
CA PRO A 202 -4.56 -4.98 -3.52
C PRO A 202 -5.76 -4.70 -4.44
N SER A 203 -6.51 -3.60 -4.18
CA SER A 203 -7.32 -2.93 -5.20
C SER A 203 -6.46 -1.97 -6.00
N ILE A 204 -6.68 -1.86 -7.32
CA ILE A 204 -6.00 -0.90 -8.19
C ILE A 204 -6.84 0.37 -8.25
N GLY A 205 -6.44 1.39 -7.50
CA GLY A 205 -7.15 2.66 -7.47
C GLY A 205 -6.79 3.60 -8.63
N TRP A 206 -5.63 3.39 -9.25
CA TRP A 206 -5.15 4.04 -10.46
C TRP A 206 -4.05 3.18 -11.09
N GLY A 207 -4.19 2.78 -12.33
CA GLY A 207 -3.38 1.73 -12.93
C GLY A 207 -2.47 2.15 -14.08
N ASP A 208 -2.05 3.42 -14.19
CA ASP A 208 -1.11 3.82 -15.25
C ASP A 208 0.30 3.31 -14.95
N HIS A 209 0.74 2.25 -15.66
CA HIS A 209 1.97 1.49 -15.42
C HIS A 209 2.04 0.91 -13.99
N PHE A 210 1.13 0.00 -13.70
CA PHE A 210 1.05 -0.73 -12.43
C PHE A 210 1.78 -2.07 -12.55
N ASP A 211 2.88 -2.24 -11.81
CA ASP A 211 3.69 -3.45 -11.82
C ASP A 211 3.61 -4.19 -10.48
N PHE A 212 2.95 -5.35 -10.47
CA PHE A 212 2.71 -6.18 -9.31
C PHE A 212 3.36 -7.56 -9.49
N ARG A 213 4.50 -7.79 -8.83
CA ARG A 213 5.29 -9.01 -9.03
C ARG A 213 5.91 -9.57 -7.77
N ASN A 214 6.15 -10.88 -7.77
CA ASN A 214 6.85 -11.57 -6.68
C ASN A 214 6.23 -11.33 -5.31
N ASN A 215 4.91 -11.16 -5.24
CA ASN A 215 4.19 -11.03 -3.99
C ASN A 215 3.57 -12.35 -3.56
N VAL A 216 3.28 -12.47 -2.27
CA VAL A 216 2.52 -13.58 -1.70
C VAL A 216 1.16 -13.08 -1.26
N ILE A 217 0.09 -13.75 -1.70
CA ILE A 217 -1.28 -13.46 -1.32
C ILE A 217 -1.83 -14.71 -0.62
N PHE A 218 -2.12 -14.58 0.67
CA PHE A 218 -2.56 -15.69 1.51
C PHE A 218 -3.88 -15.41 2.20
N ASN A 219 -4.78 -16.39 2.15
CA ASN A 219 -6.00 -16.45 2.96
C ASN A 219 -6.88 -15.19 2.86
N TRP A 220 -7.11 -14.72 1.65
CA TRP A 220 -8.13 -13.71 1.34
C TRP A 220 -9.53 -14.30 1.53
N ARG A 221 -10.55 -13.50 1.76
CA ARG A 221 -11.92 -14.02 1.86
C ARG A 221 -12.60 -14.15 0.48
N HIS A 222 -12.73 -13.04 -0.23
CA HIS A 222 -13.45 -13.00 -1.51
C HIS A 222 -12.72 -12.28 -2.65
N ARG A 223 -11.75 -11.39 -2.39
CA ARG A 223 -11.04 -10.65 -3.44
C ARG A 223 -9.54 -10.67 -3.27
N THR A 224 -8.87 -10.95 -4.38
CA THR A 224 -7.41 -10.79 -4.57
C THR A 224 -7.13 -9.41 -5.16
N VAL A 225 -6.39 -9.32 -6.27
CA VAL A 225 -6.22 -8.07 -7.02
C VAL A 225 -7.53 -7.74 -7.73
N ASP A 226 -8.02 -6.52 -7.58
CA ASP A 226 -9.22 -6.03 -8.29
C ASP A 226 -9.05 -4.56 -8.71
N GLY A 227 -10.04 -4.00 -9.42
CA GLY A 227 -10.03 -2.60 -9.81
C GLY A 227 -9.38 -2.33 -11.17
N GLY A 228 -8.74 -1.19 -11.29
CA GLY A 228 -8.29 -0.68 -12.57
C GLY A 228 -9.42 -0.02 -13.35
N ASP A 229 -9.10 0.49 -14.54
CA ASP A 229 -10.02 1.11 -15.49
C ASP A 229 -9.50 1.03 -16.93
N ALA A 230 -10.19 1.66 -17.87
CA ALA A 230 -9.82 1.68 -19.28
C ALA A 230 -8.43 2.27 -19.59
N SER A 231 -7.88 3.09 -18.71
CA SER A 231 -6.53 3.67 -18.86
C SER A 231 -5.43 2.78 -18.30
N SER A 232 -5.78 1.74 -17.57
CA SER A 232 -4.84 0.89 -16.83
C SER A 232 -3.90 0.11 -17.74
N MET A 233 -2.62 0.04 -17.36
CA MET A 233 -1.57 -0.80 -17.93
C MET A 233 -0.95 -1.61 -16.80
N VAL A 234 -1.39 -2.85 -16.64
CA VAL A 234 -1.17 -3.65 -15.44
C VAL A 234 -0.35 -4.90 -15.74
N ASN A 235 0.72 -5.11 -15.00
CA ASN A 235 1.46 -6.36 -14.95
C ASN A 235 1.20 -7.07 -13.62
N ILE A 236 0.75 -8.33 -13.67
CA ILE A 236 0.63 -9.23 -12.53
C ILE A 236 1.48 -10.47 -12.82
N VAL A 237 2.70 -10.50 -12.28
CA VAL A 237 3.71 -11.46 -12.73
C VAL A 237 4.37 -12.17 -11.56
N ALA A 238 4.49 -13.49 -11.66
CA ALA A 238 5.24 -14.34 -10.73
C ALA A 238 4.83 -14.19 -9.25
N ASN A 239 3.54 -13.95 -8.99
CA ASN A 239 3.02 -13.91 -7.62
C ASN A 239 2.58 -15.31 -7.17
N TYR A 240 2.55 -15.52 -5.85
CA TYR A 240 2.16 -16.76 -5.22
C TYR A 240 0.85 -16.60 -4.47
N TYR A 241 -0.20 -17.29 -4.91
CA TYR A 241 -1.54 -17.26 -4.34
C TYR A 241 -1.79 -18.55 -3.57
N LYS A 242 -2.01 -18.44 -2.27
CA LYS A 242 -2.34 -19.59 -1.41
C LYS A 242 -3.69 -19.38 -0.73
N PRO A 243 -4.77 -20.00 -1.27
CA PRO A 243 -6.06 -19.96 -0.60
C PRO A 243 -5.95 -20.60 0.79
N GLY A 244 -6.54 -19.96 1.78
CA GLY A 244 -6.59 -20.42 3.16
C GLY A 244 -8.03 -20.77 3.57
N PRO A 245 -8.28 -21.00 4.86
CA PRO A 245 -9.58 -21.42 5.35
C PRO A 245 -10.66 -20.31 5.24
N ALA A 246 -10.28 -19.04 5.13
CA ALA A 246 -11.23 -17.94 5.01
C ALA A 246 -11.69 -17.69 3.56
N VAL A 247 -11.04 -18.31 2.56
CA VAL A 247 -11.40 -18.08 1.15
C VAL A 247 -12.73 -18.73 0.83
N ASN A 248 -13.66 -17.97 0.26
CA ASN A 248 -14.95 -18.48 -0.19
C ASN A 248 -14.76 -19.62 -1.20
N GLU A 249 -15.68 -20.57 -1.21
CA GLU A 249 -15.67 -21.65 -2.18
C GLU A 249 -15.93 -21.14 -3.62
N GLY A 250 -15.62 -21.98 -4.60
CA GLY A 250 -15.81 -21.65 -6.01
C GLY A 250 -14.68 -20.85 -6.64
N ALA A 251 -15.03 -19.93 -7.53
CA ALA A 251 -14.07 -19.19 -8.36
C ALA A 251 -13.10 -18.31 -7.56
N SER A 252 -13.49 -17.84 -6.38
CA SER A 252 -12.65 -17.05 -5.50
C SER A 252 -11.34 -17.77 -5.11
N ARG A 253 -11.36 -19.11 -5.02
CA ARG A 253 -10.19 -19.91 -4.60
C ARG A 253 -9.03 -19.89 -5.59
N TYR A 254 -9.28 -19.63 -6.85
CA TYR A 254 -8.26 -19.61 -7.90
C TYR A 254 -8.16 -18.26 -8.62
N ARG A 255 -8.84 -17.24 -8.11
CA ARG A 255 -8.76 -15.88 -8.64
C ARG A 255 -7.37 -15.28 -8.45
N ILE A 256 -6.76 -14.83 -9.54
CA ILE A 256 -5.54 -14.02 -9.53
C ILE A 256 -5.93 -12.55 -9.51
N CYS A 257 -6.82 -12.14 -10.40
CA CYS A 257 -7.31 -10.76 -10.46
C CYS A 257 -8.71 -10.67 -11.04
N ARG A 258 -9.37 -9.54 -10.76
CA ARG A 258 -10.66 -9.15 -11.31
C ARG A 258 -10.57 -7.74 -11.88
N PRO A 259 -10.24 -7.59 -13.18
CA PRO A 259 -10.29 -6.30 -13.86
C PRO A 259 -11.72 -5.72 -13.83
N GLN A 260 -11.82 -4.41 -13.58
CA GLN A 260 -13.10 -3.72 -13.57
C GLN A 260 -13.29 -2.89 -14.83
N HIS A 261 -14.51 -2.93 -15.40
CA HIS A 261 -14.93 -2.10 -16.54
C HIS A 261 -15.24 -0.65 -16.15
N LEU A 262 -15.37 -0.38 -14.85
CA LEU A 262 -15.76 0.93 -14.36
C LEU A 262 -14.69 1.95 -14.66
N ASP A 263 -15.08 2.91 -15.47
CA ASP A 263 -14.26 4.06 -15.73
C ASP A 263 -14.38 5.08 -14.61
N MET A 264 -13.40 5.08 -13.71
CA MET A 264 -13.35 6.10 -12.66
C MET A 264 -12.82 7.43 -13.19
N HIS A 265 -12.31 7.49 -14.43
CA HIS A 265 -11.56 8.63 -14.95
C HIS A 265 -11.81 8.96 -16.42
N SER A 266 -12.49 8.11 -17.19
CA SER A 266 -12.89 8.32 -18.57
C SER A 266 -14.26 7.67 -18.89
N GLU A 267 -14.93 8.09 -19.94
CA GLU A 267 -16.25 7.55 -20.33
C GLU A 267 -16.17 6.23 -21.14
N ALA A 268 -14.98 5.66 -21.31
CA ALA A 268 -14.78 4.47 -22.11
C ALA A 268 -14.99 3.20 -21.28
N GLN A 269 -16.09 2.53 -21.49
CA GLN A 269 -16.35 1.20 -20.91
C GLN A 269 -15.50 0.14 -21.60
N ARG A 270 -14.29 -0.06 -21.13
CA ARG A 270 -13.39 -1.13 -21.57
C ARG A 270 -12.40 -1.48 -20.48
N ASP A 271 -11.89 -2.71 -20.50
CA ASP A 271 -10.77 -3.10 -19.67
C ASP A 271 -9.50 -2.40 -20.12
N GLY A 272 -8.65 -2.08 -19.18
CA GLY A 272 -7.29 -1.65 -19.46
C GLY A 272 -6.48 -2.77 -20.12
N LYS A 273 -5.19 -2.56 -20.25
CA LYS A 273 -4.25 -3.55 -20.76
C LYS A 273 -3.65 -4.33 -19.61
N TRP A 274 -3.86 -5.65 -19.59
CA TRP A 274 -3.42 -6.54 -18.53
C TRP A 274 -2.46 -7.60 -19.07
N TYR A 275 -1.31 -7.73 -18.42
CA TYR A 275 -0.38 -8.82 -18.62
C TYR A 275 -0.32 -9.65 -17.35
N VAL A 276 -0.86 -10.87 -17.39
CA VAL A 276 -0.97 -11.77 -16.24
C VAL A 276 -0.29 -13.08 -16.60
N ALA A 277 0.87 -13.35 -15.99
CA ALA A 277 1.69 -14.51 -16.34
C ALA A 277 2.57 -15.00 -15.20
N GLY A 278 2.85 -16.30 -15.19
CA GLY A 278 3.80 -16.92 -14.25
C GLY A 278 3.32 -16.90 -12.79
N ASN A 279 2.06 -16.59 -12.53
CA ASN A 279 1.51 -16.64 -11.18
C ASN A 279 1.19 -18.08 -10.79
N PHE A 280 1.55 -18.47 -9.57
CA PHE A 280 1.31 -19.80 -9.02
C PHE A 280 0.11 -19.76 -8.07
N VAL A 281 -0.89 -20.63 -8.31
CA VAL A 281 -2.09 -20.76 -7.48
C VAL A 281 -2.12 -22.15 -6.86
N VAL A 282 -1.94 -22.22 -5.56
CA VAL A 282 -1.87 -23.49 -4.81
C VAL A 282 -3.17 -24.28 -4.95
N GLY A 283 -3.05 -25.54 -5.35
CA GLY A 283 -4.19 -26.44 -5.54
C GLY A 283 -4.92 -26.28 -6.89
N HIS A 284 -4.50 -25.34 -7.75
CA HIS A 284 -5.13 -25.09 -9.04
C HIS A 284 -4.13 -25.15 -10.21
N PRO A 285 -3.68 -26.35 -10.61
CA PRO A 285 -2.62 -26.53 -11.62
C PRO A 285 -2.99 -25.98 -13.00
N LYS A 286 -4.27 -26.03 -13.38
CA LYS A 286 -4.76 -25.44 -14.64
C LYS A 286 -4.52 -23.94 -14.68
N VAL A 287 -4.88 -23.21 -13.63
CA VAL A 287 -4.68 -21.75 -13.52
C VAL A 287 -3.20 -21.41 -13.38
N THR A 288 -2.42 -22.27 -12.72
CA THR A 288 -0.95 -22.10 -12.62
C THR A 288 -0.26 -22.24 -13.97
N SER A 289 -0.69 -23.21 -14.82
CA SER A 289 -0.09 -23.41 -16.15
C SER A 289 -0.50 -22.32 -17.15
N ASP A 290 -1.72 -21.82 -17.03
CA ASP A 290 -2.26 -20.72 -17.83
C ASP A 290 -3.13 -19.82 -16.92
N ASN A 291 -2.59 -18.64 -16.55
CA ASN A 291 -3.28 -17.76 -15.63
C ASN A 291 -4.62 -17.22 -16.20
N TRP A 292 -4.80 -17.24 -17.52
CA TRP A 292 -6.02 -16.83 -18.18
C TRP A 292 -7.10 -17.93 -18.21
N ALA A 293 -6.74 -19.17 -17.89
CA ALA A 293 -7.67 -20.31 -17.83
C ALA A 293 -8.52 -20.33 -16.53
N GLY A 294 -9.01 -19.15 -16.11
CA GLY A 294 -9.90 -18.93 -14.97
C GLY A 294 -9.30 -18.09 -13.84
N GLY A 295 -8.00 -17.76 -13.86
CA GLY A 295 -7.38 -16.90 -12.85
C GLY A 295 -7.70 -15.41 -13.03
N VAL A 296 -7.85 -14.97 -14.27
CA VAL A 296 -8.39 -13.66 -14.63
C VAL A 296 -9.91 -13.79 -14.74
N GLN A 297 -10.65 -13.05 -13.93
CA GLN A 297 -12.11 -13.13 -13.85
C GLN A 297 -12.69 -11.72 -14.04
N PHE A 298 -13.49 -11.54 -15.07
CA PHE A 298 -14.16 -10.28 -15.37
C PHE A 298 -15.49 -10.14 -14.60
N ASP A 299 -16.07 -8.95 -14.52
CA ASP A 299 -17.25 -8.64 -13.71
C ASP A 299 -18.52 -9.40 -14.10
N ASP A 300 -18.59 -9.92 -15.33
CA ASP A 300 -19.70 -10.74 -15.84
C ASP A 300 -19.72 -12.19 -15.34
N VAL A 301 -18.67 -12.61 -14.64
CA VAL A 301 -18.63 -13.88 -13.91
C VAL A 301 -19.21 -13.65 -12.51
N GLU A 302 -20.53 -13.55 -12.41
CA GLU A 302 -21.22 -13.52 -11.12
C GLU A 302 -20.88 -14.78 -10.32
N THR A 303 -20.18 -14.57 -9.22
CA THR A 303 -20.11 -15.57 -8.17
C THR A 303 -21.16 -15.22 -7.13
N GLU A 304 -22.15 -16.08 -6.94
CA GLU A 304 -23.25 -15.95 -5.94
C GLU A 304 -22.78 -15.68 -4.50
N ALA A 305 -21.49 -15.54 -4.26
CA ALA A 305 -20.85 -15.41 -2.94
C ALA A 305 -20.40 -13.98 -2.58
N GLU A 306 -20.73 -12.97 -3.38
CA GLU A 306 -20.28 -11.57 -3.14
C GLU A 306 -21.40 -10.63 -2.65
N ILE A 307 -22.57 -11.17 -2.29
CA ILE A 307 -23.70 -10.42 -1.70
C ILE A 307 -23.66 -10.52 -0.17
#